data_aa07ed34fceb0f7dd9c77838aafd77cc
#
_entry.id   aa07ed34fceb0f7dd9c77838aafd77cc
#
_cell.length_a   1.000
_cell.length_b   1.000
_cell.length_c   1.000
_cell.angle_alpha   90.00
_cell.angle_beta   90.00
_cell.angle_gamma   90.00
#
_symmetry.space_group_name_H-M   'P 1'
#
loop_
_entity.id
_entity.type
_entity.pdbx_description
1 polymer ?
#
loop_
_entity_poly.entity_id
_entity_poly.type
_entity_poly.pdbx_seq_one_letter_code
_entity_poly.pdbx_strand_id
1 'polypeptide(L)'
;MIGYALYVVHQRGISKRCNKVWFVIVPNDEEGSIMSSLKGSRTERNVMIAFAGESQARNRYTFFASQARKEGYQQIAAIFEETANQEKEHAERLFRFLEGGEVEIKAAFPAGVIGNTLENLKAAAAGENHEYTTMYPEFARIAREEGFTEIAAVMEAIAVAEKQHEKRYLDLARNIEQGRVFKRDEEVAWRCRNCGYIHVGEEAPERCPACDHPKGYFELLGENY
;
A
#
# COMPACT_ATOMS: atom_id res chain seq x y z
N MET A 1 15.41 -41.62 -6.84
CA MET A 1 14.71 -42.60 -7.70
C MET A 1 13.76 -41.80 -8.55
N ILE A 2 13.99 -41.77 -9.86
CA ILE A 2 13.13 -41.00 -10.80
C ILE A 2 11.87 -41.83 -11.02
N GLY A 3 10.70 -41.31 -10.63
CA GLY A 3 9.42 -41.95 -10.84
C GLY A 3 8.95 -41.71 -12.28
N TYR A 4 8.43 -42.76 -12.94
CA TYR A 4 7.85 -42.67 -14.27
C TYR A 4 6.37 -43.01 -14.17
N ALA A 5 5.50 -42.22 -14.80
CA ALA A 5 4.09 -42.57 -14.94
C ALA A 5 3.84 -43.22 -16.30
N LEU A 6 3.09 -44.34 -16.32
CA LEU A 6 2.78 -45.09 -17.52
C LEU A 6 1.34 -44.75 -17.97
N TYR A 7 1.20 -44.09 -19.10
CA TYR A 7 -0.12 -43.82 -19.71
C TYR A 7 -0.36 -44.76 -20.90
N VAL A 8 -1.52 -45.44 -20.90
CA VAL A 8 -1.97 -46.27 -22.00
C VAL A 8 -2.94 -45.46 -22.87
N VAL A 9 -2.49 -45.05 -24.05
CA VAL A 9 -3.38 -44.38 -25.02
C VAL A 9 -4.00 -45.38 -25.95
N HIS A 10 -5.33 -45.54 -25.87
CA HIS A 10 -6.10 -46.33 -26.82
C HIS A 10 -6.60 -45.44 -27.96
N GLN A 11 -6.01 -45.61 -29.15
CA GLN A 11 -6.53 -44.98 -30.36
C GLN A 11 -7.45 -45.97 -31.08
N ARG A 12 -8.74 -45.69 -31.17
CA ARG A 12 -9.68 -46.44 -32.00
C ARG A 12 -9.52 -46.03 -33.46
N GLY A 13 -8.84 -46.86 -34.22
CA GLY A 13 -8.74 -46.72 -35.68
C GLY A 13 -9.91 -47.36 -36.40
N ILE A 14 -10.37 -46.76 -37.50
CA ILE A 14 -11.48 -47.17 -38.37
C ILE A 14 -11.04 -48.30 -39.35
N SER A 15 -10.16 -49.18 -38.99
CA SER A 15 -9.78 -50.29 -39.83
C SER A 15 -9.39 -51.51 -39.02
N LYS A 16 -10.03 -52.61 -39.32
CA LYS A 16 -9.73 -53.95 -38.76
C LYS A 16 -8.31 -54.38 -39.20
N ARG A 17 -7.41 -54.45 -38.24
CA ARG A 17 -6.07 -55.09 -38.21
C ARG A 17 -4.94 -54.12 -37.99
N CYS A 18 -4.75 -53.73 -36.76
CA CYS A 18 -3.45 -53.63 -36.07
C CYS A 18 -3.65 -52.85 -34.78
N ASN A 19 -3.81 -53.52 -33.63
CA ASN A 19 -3.68 -52.88 -32.32
C ASN A 19 -2.18 -52.67 -32.07
N LYS A 20 -1.68 -51.47 -32.39
CA LYS A 20 -0.37 -51.05 -31.91
C LYS A 20 -0.56 -50.32 -30.59
N VAL A 21 -0.07 -50.88 -29.50
CA VAL A 21 0.06 -50.24 -28.22
C VAL A 21 1.41 -49.50 -28.21
N TRP A 22 1.35 -48.20 -28.09
CA TRP A 22 2.56 -47.43 -27.90
C TRP A 22 2.64 -47.05 -26.41
N PHE A 23 3.74 -47.36 -25.79
CA PHE A 23 4.09 -46.87 -24.47
C PHE A 23 4.83 -45.58 -24.63
N VAL A 24 4.25 -44.48 -24.22
CA VAL A 24 4.93 -43.19 -24.11
C VAL A 24 5.39 -43.03 -22.66
N ILE A 25 6.67 -43.13 -22.46
CA ILE A 25 7.27 -42.79 -21.16
C ILE A 25 7.42 -41.27 -21.17
N VAL A 26 6.55 -40.59 -20.44
CA VAL A 26 6.76 -39.15 -20.14
C VAL A 26 7.48 -39.07 -18.79
N PRO A 27 8.53 -38.27 -18.69
CA PRO A 27 9.08 -37.95 -17.39
C PRO A 27 7.95 -37.35 -16.53
N ASN A 28 7.88 -37.78 -15.28
CA ASN A 28 6.96 -37.16 -14.34
C ASN A 28 7.60 -35.83 -13.91
N ASP A 29 7.43 -34.79 -14.73
CA ASP A 29 7.83 -33.42 -14.40
C ASP A 29 6.82 -32.78 -13.43
N GLU A 30 6.20 -33.59 -12.56
CA GLU A 30 5.60 -33.09 -11.33
C GLU A 30 6.72 -32.86 -10.29
N GLU A 31 7.68 -31.99 -10.61
CA GLU A 31 8.17 -31.10 -9.58
C GLU A 31 7.02 -30.14 -9.23
N GLY A 32 6.03 -30.65 -8.56
CA GLY A 32 5.17 -29.84 -7.74
C GLY A 32 6.10 -29.07 -6.83
N SER A 33 6.29 -27.79 -7.10
CA SER A 33 6.94 -26.87 -6.20
C SER A 33 6.26 -27.07 -4.84
N ILE A 34 6.92 -27.81 -3.96
CA ILE A 34 6.53 -27.87 -2.55
C ILE A 34 6.74 -26.43 -2.10
N MET A 35 5.66 -25.64 -2.09
CA MET A 35 5.71 -24.32 -1.49
C MET A 35 6.14 -24.55 -0.04
N SER A 36 7.35 -24.13 0.28
CA SER A 36 7.89 -24.23 1.62
C SER A 36 6.95 -23.47 2.55
N SER A 37 6.56 -24.09 3.69
CA SER A 37 5.74 -23.41 4.68
C SER A 37 6.46 -22.13 5.13
N LEU A 38 5.70 -21.07 5.28
CA LEU A 38 6.21 -19.78 5.77
C LEU A 38 6.59 -19.88 7.27
N LYS A 39 5.97 -20.83 7.99
CA LYS A 39 6.12 -20.97 9.45
C LYS A 39 7.57 -21.13 9.91
N GLY A 40 7.95 -20.32 10.88
CA GLY A 40 9.27 -20.32 11.50
C GLY A 40 10.37 -19.63 10.68
N SER A 41 10.07 -19.18 9.46
CA SER A 41 11.02 -18.47 8.60
C SER A 41 11.33 -17.05 9.09
N ARG A 42 12.38 -16.45 8.59
CA ARG A 42 12.64 -15.00 8.77
C ARG A 42 11.57 -14.19 8.05
N THR A 43 11.12 -14.68 6.91
CA THR A 43 10.07 -14.04 6.10
C THR A 43 8.74 -13.97 6.85
N GLU A 44 8.35 -15.02 7.59
CA GLU A 44 7.14 -14.96 8.44
C GLU A 44 7.22 -13.82 9.46
N ARG A 45 8.35 -13.71 10.15
CA ARG A 45 8.57 -12.61 11.11
C ARG A 45 8.54 -11.24 10.44
N ASN A 46 9.15 -11.11 9.26
CA ASN A 46 9.16 -9.86 8.50
C ASN A 46 7.75 -9.48 8.01
N VAL A 47 6.97 -10.44 7.54
CA VAL A 47 5.55 -10.24 7.18
C VAL A 47 4.75 -9.76 8.40
N MET A 48 4.97 -10.38 9.57
CA MET A 48 4.28 -9.98 10.79
C MET A 48 4.73 -8.60 11.29
N ILE A 49 6.01 -8.25 11.16
CA ILE A 49 6.52 -6.89 11.48
C ILE A 49 5.90 -5.86 10.54
N ALA A 50 5.89 -6.13 9.24
CA ALA A 50 5.26 -5.23 8.26
C ALA A 50 3.77 -5.06 8.54
N PHE A 51 3.01 -6.14 8.73
CA PHE A 51 1.60 -6.09 9.11
C PHE A 51 1.34 -5.22 10.36
N ALA A 52 2.18 -5.36 11.39
CA ALA A 52 2.08 -4.54 12.60
C ALA A 52 2.39 -3.06 12.32
N GLY A 53 3.37 -2.77 11.46
CA GLY A 53 3.74 -1.43 10.99
C GLY A 53 2.59 -0.74 10.28
N GLU A 54 2.03 -1.39 9.25
CA GLU A 54 0.87 -0.90 8.49
C GLU A 54 -0.36 -0.65 9.38
N SER A 55 -0.64 -1.60 10.29
CA SER A 55 -1.75 -1.47 11.24
C SER A 55 -1.59 -0.26 12.17
N GLN A 56 -0.35 0.02 12.60
CA GLN A 56 -0.04 1.19 13.41
C GLN A 56 -0.10 2.48 12.58
N ALA A 57 0.47 2.49 11.36
CA ALA A 57 0.43 3.64 10.45
C ALA A 57 -1.01 4.06 10.15
N ARG A 58 -1.89 3.09 9.83
CA ARG A 58 -3.32 3.31 9.67
C ARG A 58 -3.94 4.07 10.85
N ASN A 59 -3.67 3.63 12.08
CA ASN A 59 -4.22 4.31 13.25
C ASN A 59 -3.64 5.71 13.43
N ARG A 60 -2.32 5.88 13.30
CA ARG A 60 -1.65 7.19 13.39
C ARG A 60 -2.23 8.18 12.39
N TYR A 61 -2.41 7.79 11.13
CA TYR A 61 -2.96 8.67 10.08
C TYR A 61 -4.41 9.04 10.33
N THR A 62 -5.21 8.17 10.92
CA THR A 62 -6.56 8.50 11.40
C THR A 62 -6.53 9.59 12.49
N PHE A 63 -5.56 9.51 13.42
CA PHE A 63 -5.39 10.54 14.46
C PHE A 63 -4.92 11.87 13.86
N PHE A 64 -3.98 11.83 12.90
CA PHE A 64 -3.47 13.00 12.20
C PHE A 64 -4.56 13.67 11.34
N ALA A 65 -5.43 12.88 10.70
CA ALA A 65 -6.60 13.39 10.01
C ALA A 65 -7.55 14.18 10.94
N SER A 66 -7.80 13.65 12.13
CA SER A 66 -8.62 14.35 13.15
C SER A 66 -8.00 15.68 13.55
N GLN A 67 -6.68 15.73 13.73
CA GLN A 67 -5.96 16.98 14.06
C GLN A 67 -6.01 17.99 12.91
N ALA A 68 -5.77 17.55 11.67
CA ALA A 68 -5.85 18.41 10.50
C ALA A 68 -7.25 19.04 10.33
N ARG A 69 -8.32 18.29 10.60
CA ARG A 69 -9.69 18.84 10.60
C ARG A 69 -9.88 19.95 11.65
N LYS A 70 -9.37 19.76 12.85
CA LYS A 70 -9.46 20.77 13.92
C LYS A 70 -8.72 22.06 13.55
N GLU A 71 -7.64 21.94 12.80
CA GLU A 71 -6.84 23.07 12.30
C GLU A 71 -7.40 23.69 11.01
N GLY A 72 -8.48 23.14 10.45
CA GLY A 72 -9.14 23.68 9.26
C GLY A 72 -8.54 23.18 7.93
N TYR A 73 -7.69 22.16 7.93
CA TYR A 73 -7.10 21.58 6.73
C TYR A 73 -7.88 20.35 6.24
N GLN A 74 -9.10 20.60 5.67
CA GLN A 74 -10.00 19.49 5.31
C GLN A 74 -9.44 18.60 4.19
N GLN A 75 -8.70 19.14 3.23
CA GLN A 75 -8.03 18.36 2.19
C GLN A 75 -6.95 17.46 2.79
N ILE A 76 -6.11 18.00 3.65
CA ILE A 76 -5.02 17.25 4.30
C ILE A 76 -5.60 16.13 5.16
N ALA A 77 -6.69 16.40 5.88
CA ALA A 77 -7.39 15.39 6.66
C ALA A 77 -7.90 14.25 5.78
N ALA A 78 -8.50 14.56 4.63
CA ALA A 78 -8.98 13.55 3.70
C ALA A 78 -7.85 12.72 3.08
N ILE A 79 -6.69 13.33 2.82
CA ILE A 79 -5.50 12.64 2.32
C ILE A 79 -4.94 11.69 3.38
N PHE A 80 -4.87 12.08 4.65
CA PHE A 80 -4.51 11.18 5.75
C PHE A 80 -5.47 10.00 5.87
N GLU A 81 -6.79 10.22 5.72
CA GLU A 81 -7.79 9.13 5.77
C GLU A 81 -7.68 8.19 4.57
N GLU A 82 -7.46 8.75 3.38
CA GLU A 82 -7.23 7.96 2.18
C GLU A 82 -6.01 7.05 2.37
N THR A 83 -4.87 7.62 2.80
CA THR A 83 -3.66 6.84 3.06
C THR A 83 -3.89 5.81 4.18
N ALA A 84 -4.56 6.18 5.28
CA ALA A 84 -4.92 5.22 6.34
C ALA A 84 -5.71 4.01 5.82
N ASN A 85 -6.58 4.21 4.82
CA ASN A 85 -7.30 3.11 4.18
C ASN A 85 -6.39 2.28 3.26
N GLN A 86 -5.41 2.91 2.62
CA GLN A 86 -4.41 2.22 1.80
C GLN A 86 -3.49 1.34 2.66
N GLU A 87 -3.04 1.83 3.83
CA GLU A 87 -2.27 1.02 4.80
C GLU A 87 -3.07 -0.19 5.31
N LYS A 88 -4.39 -0.03 5.46
CA LYS A 88 -5.26 -1.16 5.79
C LYS A 88 -5.21 -2.26 4.70
N GLU A 89 -5.20 -1.88 3.43
CA GLU A 89 -5.13 -2.83 2.32
C GLU A 89 -3.75 -3.51 2.25
N HIS A 90 -2.65 -2.76 2.51
CA HIS A 90 -1.32 -3.34 2.65
C HIS A 90 -1.27 -4.33 3.80
N ALA A 91 -1.78 -3.96 4.97
CA ALA A 91 -1.88 -4.84 6.13
C ALA A 91 -2.67 -6.12 5.80
N GLU A 92 -3.82 -6.01 5.13
CA GLU A 92 -4.64 -7.17 4.73
C GLU A 92 -3.89 -8.07 3.75
N ARG A 93 -3.20 -7.50 2.76
CA ARG A 93 -2.41 -8.28 1.81
C ARG A 93 -1.29 -9.06 2.49
N LEU A 94 -0.58 -8.44 3.43
CA LEU A 94 0.47 -9.08 4.23
C LEU A 94 -0.10 -10.18 5.13
N PHE A 95 -1.23 -9.90 5.78
CA PHE A 95 -1.87 -10.85 6.70
C PHE A 95 -2.30 -12.14 5.99
N ARG A 96 -2.69 -12.08 4.71
CA ARG A 96 -3.08 -13.24 3.89
C ARG A 96 -1.95 -14.23 3.63
N PHE A 97 -0.69 -13.86 3.84
CA PHE A 97 0.43 -14.78 3.75
C PHE A 97 0.64 -15.60 5.02
N LEU A 98 0.11 -15.16 6.16
CA LEU A 98 0.29 -15.85 7.44
C LEU A 98 -0.55 -17.11 7.50
N GLU A 99 0.05 -18.18 8.01
CA GLU A 99 -0.54 -19.52 8.06
C GLU A 99 -1.24 -19.83 9.40
N GLY A 100 -1.56 -18.80 10.17
CA GLY A 100 -2.25 -18.91 11.46
C GLY A 100 -1.32 -19.27 12.62
N GLY A 101 -1.87 -19.20 13.84
CA GLY A 101 -1.12 -19.34 15.10
C GLY A 101 -0.65 -18.00 15.64
N GLU A 102 0.39 -18.02 16.45
CA GLU A 102 1.02 -16.84 17.04
C GLU A 102 2.45 -16.69 16.51
N VAL A 103 2.84 -15.47 16.15
CA VAL A 103 4.19 -15.14 15.69
C VAL A 103 4.79 -14.11 16.63
N GLU A 104 5.84 -14.49 17.34
CA GLU A 104 6.59 -13.56 18.18
C GLU A 104 7.49 -12.68 17.32
N ILE A 105 7.35 -11.35 17.50
CA ILE A 105 8.17 -10.35 16.81
C ILE A 105 8.89 -9.46 17.82
N LYS A 106 10.07 -8.98 17.41
CA LYS A 106 10.81 -7.94 18.11
C LYS A 106 11.09 -6.82 17.13
N ALA A 107 10.39 -5.71 17.28
CA ALA A 107 10.52 -4.54 16.42
C ALA A 107 10.34 -3.24 17.23
N ALA A 108 10.84 -2.13 16.69
CA ALA A 108 10.60 -0.80 17.21
C ALA A 108 9.64 -0.08 16.27
N PHE A 109 8.63 0.55 16.83
CA PHE A 109 7.66 1.35 16.09
C PHE A 109 7.65 2.79 16.60
N PRO A 110 7.25 3.78 15.76
CA PRO A 110 7.10 5.15 16.21
C PRO A 110 6.17 5.25 17.42
N ALA A 111 6.68 5.78 18.53
CA ALA A 111 5.92 6.00 19.77
C ALA A 111 5.51 7.49 19.90
N GLY A 112 5.52 8.21 18.79
CA GLY A 112 5.45 9.65 18.71
C GLY A 112 4.17 10.25 19.28
N VAL A 113 4.09 11.58 19.20
CA VAL A 113 2.94 12.37 19.67
C VAL A 113 2.04 12.75 18.50
N ILE A 114 0.80 13.11 18.79
CA ILE A 114 -0.05 13.83 17.84
C ILE A 114 0.30 15.31 17.98
N GLY A 115 1.08 15.82 17.03
CA GLY A 115 1.47 17.22 16.93
C GLY A 115 0.45 18.06 16.16
N ASN A 116 0.87 19.26 15.72
CA ASN A 116 0.10 20.02 14.74
C ASN A 116 0.18 19.36 13.35
N THR A 117 -0.64 19.82 12.39
CA THR A 117 -0.74 19.21 11.06
C THR A 117 0.61 19.13 10.34
N LEU A 118 1.44 20.18 10.43
CA LEU A 118 2.77 20.19 9.79
C LEU A 118 3.71 19.16 10.42
N GLU A 119 3.73 19.05 11.73
CA GLU A 119 4.54 18.07 12.46
C GLU A 119 4.09 16.64 12.11
N ASN A 120 2.77 16.41 12.05
CA ASN A 120 2.20 15.12 11.70
C ASN A 120 2.53 14.70 10.25
N LEU A 121 2.48 15.63 9.28
CA LEU A 121 2.88 15.38 7.90
C LEU A 121 4.36 14.98 7.81
N LYS A 122 5.24 15.67 8.53
CA LYS A 122 6.67 15.34 8.57
C LYS A 122 6.94 13.99 9.23
N ALA A 123 6.24 13.69 10.31
CA ALA A 123 6.35 12.40 10.99
C ALA A 123 5.85 11.24 10.12
N ALA A 124 4.75 11.45 9.38
CA ALA A 124 4.25 10.48 8.42
C ALA A 124 5.27 10.27 7.30
N ALA A 125 5.73 11.34 6.63
CA ALA A 125 6.71 11.26 5.56
C ALA A 125 8.00 10.53 5.98
N ALA A 126 8.48 10.74 7.20
CA ALA A 126 9.66 10.03 7.72
C ALA A 126 9.41 8.52 7.90
N GLY A 127 8.19 8.12 8.27
CA GLY A 127 7.78 6.72 8.33
C GLY A 127 7.80 6.06 6.96
N GLU A 128 7.09 6.65 5.99
CA GLU A 128 7.05 6.17 4.61
C GLU A 128 8.46 6.06 4.00
N ASN A 129 9.32 7.08 4.23
CA ASN A 129 10.70 7.05 3.78
C ASN A 129 11.45 5.83 4.31
N HIS A 130 11.34 5.52 5.59
CA HIS A 130 11.96 4.35 6.19
C HIS A 130 11.44 3.05 5.57
N GLU A 131 10.14 2.96 5.31
CA GLU A 131 9.51 1.76 4.76
C GLU A 131 10.03 1.44 3.36
N TYR A 132 10.02 2.40 2.42
CA TYR A 132 10.44 2.13 1.05
C TYR A 132 11.96 2.15 0.82
N THR A 133 12.75 2.82 1.69
CA THR A 133 14.21 2.87 1.52
C THR A 133 14.94 1.77 2.28
N THR A 134 14.36 1.25 3.35
CA THR A 134 15.06 0.36 4.29
C THR A 134 14.28 -0.92 4.56
N MET A 135 13.07 -0.83 5.10
CA MET A 135 12.34 -1.98 5.61
C MET A 135 11.91 -2.94 4.50
N TYR A 136 11.14 -2.47 3.54
CA TYR A 136 10.62 -3.33 2.45
C TYR A 136 11.72 -3.88 1.54
N PRO A 137 12.75 -3.10 1.13
CA PRO A 137 13.85 -3.67 0.36
C PRO A 137 14.59 -4.80 1.07
N GLU A 138 14.84 -4.67 2.37
CA GLU A 138 15.50 -5.70 3.16
C GLU A 138 14.61 -6.93 3.34
N PHE A 139 13.32 -6.74 3.62
CA PHE A 139 12.37 -7.83 3.78
C PHE A 139 12.14 -8.61 2.49
N ALA A 140 12.05 -7.90 1.35
CA ALA A 140 11.95 -8.52 0.03
C ALA A 140 13.19 -9.34 -0.32
N ARG A 141 14.39 -8.81 0.00
CA ARG A 141 15.66 -9.55 -0.19
C ARG A 141 15.66 -10.86 0.60
N ILE A 142 15.28 -10.81 1.89
CA ILE A 142 15.20 -12.00 2.74
C ILE A 142 14.16 -13.00 2.21
N ALA A 143 13.01 -12.53 1.77
CA ALA A 143 11.97 -13.38 1.20
C ALA A 143 12.46 -14.11 -0.06
N ARG A 144 13.23 -13.44 -0.94
CA ARG A 144 13.85 -14.08 -2.10
C ARG A 144 14.88 -15.13 -1.70
N GLU A 145 15.72 -14.86 -0.70
CA GLU A 145 16.73 -15.80 -0.20
C GLU A 145 16.08 -17.08 0.37
N GLU A 146 14.91 -16.96 0.96
CA GLU A 146 14.16 -18.10 1.52
C GLU A 146 13.20 -18.74 0.49
N GLY A 147 13.16 -18.24 -0.76
CA GLY A 147 12.35 -18.79 -1.85
C GLY A 147 10.90 -18.27 -1.93
N PHE A 148 10.52 -17.31 -1.09
CA PHE A 148 9.18 -16.69 -1.08
C PHE A 148 9.09 -15.53 -2.08
N THR A 149 9.22 -15.83 -3.36
CA THR A 149 9.30 -14.83 -4.44
C THR A 149 8.05 -13.99 -4.59
N GLU A 150 6.86 -14.54 -4.34
CA GLU A 150 5.60 -13.79 -4.36
C GLU A 150 5.57 -12.75 -3.23
N ILE A 151 5.95 -13.12 -2.02
CA ILE A 151 6.01 -12.21 -0.87
C ILE A 151 7.00 -11.07 -1.15
N ALA A 152 8.17 -11.40 -1.70
CA ALA A 152 9.15 -10.39 -2.09
C ALA A 152 8.59 -9.39 -3.11
N ALA A 153 7.91 -9.88 -4.15
CA ALA A 153 7.30 -9.02 -5.17
C ALA A 153 6.20 -8.11 -4.60
N VAL A 154 5.40 -8.61 -3.65
CA VAL A 154 4.38 -7.80 -2.96
C VAL A 154 5.03 -6.71 -2.11
N MET A 155 6.08 -7.03 -1.35
CA MET A 155 6.80 -6.03 -0.54
C MET A 155 7.45 -4.93 -1.41
N GLU A 156 8.02 -5.30 -2.56
CA GLU A 156 8.55 -4.34 -3.53
C GLU A 156 7.44 -3.45 -4.13
N ALA A 157 6.26 -4.00 -4.38
CA ALA A 157 5.12 -3.24 -4.89
C ALA A 157 4.56 -2.27 -3.84
N ILE A 158 4.45 -2.69 -2.57
CA ILE A 158 4.07 -1.81 -1.46
C ILE A 158 5.07 -0.65 -1.34
N ALA A 159 6.38 -0.91 -1.38
CA ALA A 159 7.40 0.13 -1.34
C ALA A 159 7.22 1.24 -2.41
N VAL A 160 6.63 0.92 -3.57
CA VAL A 160 6.31 1.93 -4.59
C VAL A 160 5.17 2.85 -4.12
N ALA A 161 4.19 2.31 -3.40
CA ALA A 161 3.09 3.09 -2.83
C ALA A 161 3.61 4.02 -1.72
N GLU A 162 4.47 3.51 -0.81
CA GLU A 162 5.02 4.29 0.31
C GLU A 162 5.86 5.47 -0.17
N LYS A 163 6.59 5.29 -1.27
CA LYS A 163 7.29 6.41 -1.91
C LYS A 163 6.33 7.51 -2.40
N GLN A 164 5.15 7.16 -2.89
CA GLN A 164 4.13 8.11 -3.30
C GLN A 164 3.45 8.77 -2.09
N HIS A 165 3.23 8.03 -1.00
CA HIS A 165 2.71 8.57 0.25
C HIS A 165 3.65 9.61 0.84
N GLU A 166 4.95 9.32 0.93
CA GLU A 166 5.97 10.29 1.36
C GLU A 166 5.91 11.56 0.53
N LYS A 167 5.93 11.43 -0.81
CA LYS A 167 5.88 12.58 -1.70
C LYS A 167 4.67 13.47 -1.41
N ARG A 168 3.48 12.88 -1.25
CA ARG A 168 2.24 13.63 -0.95
C ARG A 168 2.37 14.39 0.38
N TYR A 169 2.87 13.73 1.42
CA TYR A 169 3.04 14.34 2.73
C TYR A 169 4.05 15.48 2.72
N LEU A 170 5.18 15.31 2.03
CA LEU A 170 6.19 16.37 1.88
C LEU A 170 5.66 17.57 1.08
N ASP A 171 4.91 17.35 0.01
CA ASP A 171 4.32 18.42 -0.78
C ASP A 171 3.28 19.21 0.02
N LEU A 172 2.46 18.53 0.83
CA LEU A 172 1.49 19.16 1.72
C LEU A 172 2.19 19.94 2.85
N ALA A 173 3.24 19.37 3.45
CA ALA A 173 4.05 20.06 4.46
C ALA A 173 4.66 21.35 3.91
N ARG A 174 5.23 21.29 2.70
CA ARG A 174 5.79 22.46 2.01
C ARG A 174 4.71 23.52 1.74
N ASN A 175 3.51 23.13 1.35
CA ASN A 175 2.41 24.08 1.15
C ASN A 175 2.04 24.81 2.45
N ILE A 176 2.05 24.13 3.60
CA ILE A 176 1.82 24.78 4.90
C ILE A 176 2.97 25.75 5.23
N GLU A 177 4.22 25.32 5.11
CA GLU A 177 5.40 26.13 5.40
C GLU A 177 5.47 27.40 4.56
N GLN A 178 5.03 27.33 3.33
CA GLN A 178 5.04 28.46 2.37
C GLN A 178 3.75 29.29 2.39
N GLY A 179 2.77 28.96 3.23
CA GLY A 179 1.47 29.63 3.25
C GLY A 179 0.64 29.42 1.97
N ARG A 180 0.87 28.34 1.25
CA ARG A 180 0.30 28.07 -0.07
C ARG A 180 -0.91 27.12 -0.05
N VAL A 181 -1.37 26.69 1.10
CA VAL A 181 -2.52 25.77 1.16
C VAL A 181 -3.76 26.39 0.51
N PHE A 182 -4.04 27.65 0.78
CA PHE A 182 -5.22 28.37 0.29
C PHE A 182 -4.86 29.58 -0.59
N LYS A 183 -3.60 29.72 -0.99
CA LYS A 183 -3.11 30.83 -1.81
C LYS A 183 -2.16 30.34 -2.89
N ARG A 184 -2.14 31.03 -4.05
CA ARG A 184 -1.19 30.84 -5.16
C ARG A 184 -0.71 32.19 -5.66
N ASP A 185 0.36 32.17 -6.45
CA ASP A 185 0.96 33.37 -7.02
C ASP A 185 0.25 33.79 -8.32
N GLU A 186 -0.71 33.00 -8.80
CA GLU A 186 -1.52 33.22 -9.98
C GLU A 186 -2.96 32.77 -9.73
N GLU A 187 -3.88 33.20 -10.59
CA GLU A 187 -5.27 32.75 -10.54
C GLU A 187 -5.37 31.26 -10.82
N VAL A 188 -6.03 30.53 -9.90
CA VAL A 188 -6.32 29.11 -10.01
C VAL A 188 -7.76 28.83 -9.65
N ALA A 189 -8.25 27.65 -10.06
CA ALA A 189 -9.59 27.21 -9.66
C ALA A 189 -9.54 26.51 -8.30
N TRP A 190 -10.34 27.02 -7.36
CA TRP A 190 -10.56 26.46 -6.03
C TRP A 190 -11.91 25.76 -5.98
N ARG A 191 -11.95 24.52 -5.54
CA ARG A 191 -13.19 23.75 -5.36
C ARG A 191 -13.54 23.66 -3.88
N CYS A 192 -14.78 23.99 -3.53
CA CYS A 192 -15.33 23.69 -2.21
C CYS A 192 -15.61 22.20 -2.09
N ARG A 193 -14.93 21.51 -1.17
CA ARG A 193 -15.10 20.07 -0.90
C ARG A 193 -16.49 19.70 -0.41
N ASN A 194 -17.22 20.67 0.21
CA ASN A 194 -18.56 20.40 0.76
C ASN A 194 -19.66 20.41 -0.32
N CYS A 195 -19.64 21.40 -1.23
CA CYS A 195 -20.77 21.61 -2.16
C CYS A 195 -20.38 21.65 -3.65
N GLY A 196 -19.08 21.56 -3.96
CA GLY A 196 -18.60 21.58 -5.36
C GLY A 196 -18.50 22.96 -5.98
N TYR A 197 -18.81 24.06 -5.25
CA TYR A 197 -18.67 25.42 -5.78
C TYR A 197 -17.23 25.68 -6.24
N ILE A 198 -17.07 26.33 -7.39
CA ILE A 198 -15.76 26.70 -7.96
C ILE A 198 -15.57 28.21 -7.84
N HIS A 199 -14.42 28.62 -7.33
CA HIS A 199 -13.92 29.98 -7.28
C HIS A 199 -12.64 30.09 -8.11
N VAL A 200 -12.48 31.13 -8.90
CA VAL A 200 -11.24 31.43 -9.63
C VAL A 200 -10.60 32.68 -9.01
N GLY A 201 -9.34 32.59 -8.64
CA GLY A 201 -8.58 33.66 -8.01
C GLY A 201 -7.27 33.15 -7.41
N GLU A 202 -6.42 34.08 -6.98
CA GLU A 202 -5.13 33.77 -6.32
C GLU A 202 -5.33 33.12 -4.93
N GLU A 203 -6.47 33.38 -4.28
CA GLU A 203 -6.74 32.92 -2.93
C GLU A 203 -8.16 32.34 -2.81
N ALA A 204 -8.29 31.25 -2.05
CA ALA A 204 -9.58 30.69 -1.72
C ALA A 204 -10.40 31.65 -0.84
N PRO A 205 -11.72 31.82 -1.06
CA PRO A 205 -12.54 32.72 -0.28
C PRO A 205 -12.63 32.30 1.19
N GLU A 206 -12.75 33.28 2.10
CA GLU A 206 -12.87 33.03 3.54
C GLU A 206 -14.07 32.15 3.90
N ARG A 207 -15.15 32.28 3.11
CA ARG A 207 -16.35 31.47 3.23
C ARG A 207 -16.90 31.15 1.84
N CYS A 208 -17.41 29.95 1.70
CA CYS A 208 -18.03 29.51 0.45
C CYS A 208 -19.35 30.25 0.22
N PRO A 209 -19.53 31.00 -0.90
CA PRO A 209 -20.78 31.75 -1.12
C PRO A 209 -22.00 30.86 -1.36
N ALA A 210 -21.79 29.58 -1.69
CA ALA A 210 -22.89 28.67 -1.97
C ALA A 210 -23.37 27.89 -0.73
N CYS A 211 -22.48 27.61 0.25
CA CYS A 211 -22.83 26.74 1.38
C CYS A 211 -22.30 27.22 2.74
N ASP A 212 -21.70 28.41 2.77
CA ASP A 212 -21.19 29.11 3.97
C ASP A 212 -20.13 28.36 4.78
N HIS A 213 -19.50 27.28 4.23
CA HIS A 213 -18.39 26.62 4.86
C HIS A 213 -17.12 27.49 4.82
N PRO A 214 -16.25 27.39 5.87
CA PRO A 214 -15.05 28.22 5.93
C PRO A 214 -14.00 27.83 4.88
N LYS A 215 -13.01 28.70 4.66
CA LYS A 215 -11.86 28.56 3.73
C LYS A 215 -11.22 27.17 3.77
N GLY A 216 -11.13 26.56 4.93
CA GLY A 216 -10.57 25.23 5.12
C GLY A 216 -11.22 24.11 4.27
N TYR A 217 -12.40 24.35 3.74
CA TYR A 217 -13.07 23.42 2.83
C TYR A 217 -12.67 23.57 1.35
N PHE A 218 -11.82 24.53 1.02
CA PHE A 218 -11.36 24.68 -0.37
C PHE A 218 -10.09 23.87 -0.62
N GLU A 219 -9.98 23.39 -1.83
CA GLU A 219 -8.79 22.76 -2.40
C GLU A 219 -8.60 23.19 -3.85
N LEU A 220 -7.44 23.00 -4.44
CA LEU A 220 -7.25 23.15 -5.86
C LEU A 220 -8.17 22.20 -6.63
N LEU A 221 -8.81 22.70 -7.69
CA LEU A 221 -9.57 21.84 -8.57
C LEU A 221 -8.62 20.89 -9.30
N GLY A 222 -8.77 19.60 -9.07
CA GLY A 222 -8.12 18.53 -9.83
C GLY A 222 -9.14 17.90 -10.77
N GLU A 223 -8.79 17.76 -12.04
CA GLU A 223 -9.55 17.02 -13.04
C GLU A 223 -8.79 15.70 -13.31
N ASN A 224 -9.22 14.64 -12.67
CA ASN A 224 -8.58 13.32 -12.73
C ASN A 224 -9.52 12.21 -13.23
N TYR A 225 -10.50 12.56 -14.03
CA TYR A 225 -11.52 11.69 -14.63
C TYR A 225 -11.51 11.77 -16.16
#